data_ac9bbb0a2f7caf67d7589fe9719263fe
#
_entry.id   ac9bbb0a2f7caf67d7589fe9719263fe
#
_cell.length_a   1.000
_cell.length_b   1.000
_cell.length_c   1.000
_cell.angle_alpha   90.00
_cell.angle_beta   90.00
_cell.angle_gamma   90.00
#
_symmetry.space_group_name_H-M   'P 1'
#
loop_
_entity.id
_entity.type
_entity.pdbx_description
1 polymer ?
#
loop_
_entity_poly.entity_id
_entity_poly.type
_entity_poly.pdbx_seq_one_letter_code
_entity_poly.pdbx_strand_id
1 'polypeptide(L)'
;PITPSRGKSLFVSTQIAGFGGNVKMIEPTVDFKMFRAGFKKGHVIGFHALGRFVTGYSGQTAPPFNRFYMGGENDVRGFDIWGISPVAYIPSAASVPVLNADGSARTQKIIVDGVEQFTAVTQQIPVYQLIFPGGDTQGVGNFEYRIPIAGPVTLAAFFDAGVNRLSLPGQLRLNPGRTAELNGTFPQAGFDGRARIAKASQAVRTS
;
A
#
# COMPACT_ATOMS: atom_id res chain seq x y z
N PRO A 1 27.54 -16.87 -5.02
CA PRO A 1 26.61 -16.33 -5.99
C PRO A 1 27.39 -15.84 -7.19
N ILE A 2 27.04 -16.33 -8.36
CA ILE A 2 27.67 -15.91 -9.61
C ILE A 2 27.05 -14.57 -9.97
N THR A 3 27.82 -13.50 -9.88
CA THR A 3 27.40 -12.16 -10.32
C THR A 3 27.46 -12.12 -11.85
N PRO A 4 26.33 -11.92 -12.53
CA PRO A 4 26.33 -11.91 -13.99
C PRO A 4 27.10 -10.70 -14.51
N SER A 5 27.99 -10.96 -15.50
CA SER A 5 28.80 -9.93 -16.16
C SER A 5 28.40 -9.68 -17.61
N ARG A 6 27.72 -10.63 -18.23
CA ARG A 6 27.19 -10.55 -19.61
C ARG A 6 25.95 -11.40 -19.75
N GLY A 7 25.06 -10.95 -20.62
CA GLY A 7 23.85 -11.69 -20.97
C GLY A 7 22.62 -10.82 -20.98
N LYS A 8 21.55 -11.39 -21.50
CA LYS A 8 20.22 -10.80 -21.50
C LYS A 8 19.23 -11.87 -21.06
N SER A 9 18.22 -11.49 -20.32
CA SER A 9 17.09 -12.33 -19.94
C SER A 9 15.80 -11.55 -20.15
N LEU A 10 14.85 -12.14 -20.82
CA LEU A 10 13.49 -11.65 -20.92
C LEU A 10 12.57 -12.72 -20.39
N PHE A 11 11.83 -12.39 -19.36
CA PHE A 11 10.79 -13.25 -18.80
C PHE A 11 9.44 -12.57 -18.99
N VAL A 12 8.51 -13.28 -19.63
CA VAL A 12 7.13 -12.83 -19.81
C VAL A 12 6.22 -13.91 -19.27
N SER A 13 5.35 -13.54 -18.37
CA SER A 13 4.37 -14.45 -17.79
C SER A 13 3.02 -13.78 -17.63
N THR A 14 1.98 -14.61 -17.55
CA THR A 14 0.64 -14.15 -17.22
C THR A 14 0.03 -15.16 -16.27
N GLN A 15 -0.29 -14.72 -15.07
CA GLN A 15 -1.05 -15.52 -14.12
C GLN A 15 -2.54 -15.26 -14.34
N ILE A 16 -3.33 -16.32 -14.45
CA ILE A 16 -4.78 -16.26 -14.55
C ILE A 16 -5.36 -17.11 -13.43
N ALA A 17 -6.19 -16.50 -12.57
CA ALA A 17 -6.96 -17.18 -11.56
C ALA A 17 -8.45 -17.15 -11.92
N GLY A 18 -9.22 -18.18 -11.55
CA GLY A 18 -10.68 -18.20 -11.74
C GLY A 18 -11.25 -19.45 -12.39
N PHE A 19 -10.44 -20.46 -12.63
CA PHE A 19 -10.90 -21.79 -13.08
C PHE A 19 -11.48 -22.56 -11.89
N GLY A 20 -12.76 -22.33 -11.59
CA GLY A 20 -13.48 -22.98 -10.48
C GLY A 20 -13.37 -22.31 -9.10
N GLY A 21 -12.65 -21.18 -8.99
CA GLY A 21 -12.48 -20.44 -7.72
C GLY A 21 -13.29 -19.14 -7.65
N ASN A 22 -13.36 -18.56 -6.44
CA ASN A 22 -14.04 -17.30 -6.18
C ASN A 22 -13.21 -16.06 -6.57
N VAL A 23 -11.90 -16.21 -6.78
CA VAL A 23 -11.01 -15.14 -7.22
C VAL A 23 -10.85 -15.22 -8.73
N LYS A 24 -11.16 -14.16 -9.44
CA LYS A 24 -11.02 -14.04 -10.89
C LYS A 24 -10.10 -12.86 -11.19
N MET A 25 -8.87 -13.14 -11.57
CA MET A 25 -7.89 -12.11 -11.88
C MET A 25 -6.94 -12.54 -12.97
N ILE A 26 -6.31 -11.55 -13.60
CA ILE A 26 -5.22 -11.71 -14.55
C ILE A 26 -4.07 -10.79 -14.16
N GLU A 27 -2.84 -11.33 -14.19
CA GLU A 27 -1.62 -10.61 -13.83
C GLU A 27 -0.53 -10.86 -14.87
N PRO A 28 -0.42 -10.03 -15.93
CA PRO A 28 0.73 -10.03 -16.82
C PRO A 28 1.96 -9.43 -16.16
N THR A 29 3.11 -10.01 -16.40
CA THR A 29 4.42 -9.59 -15.91
C THR A 29 5.44 -9.64 -17.04
N VAL A 30 6.26 -8.61 -17.16
CA VAL A 30 7.43 -8.57 -18.06
C VAL A 30 8.64 -8.17 -17.23
N ASP A 31 9.66 -9.01 -17.22
CA ASP A 31 10.93 -8.79 -16.52
C ASP A 31 12.08 -8.90 -17.52
N PHE A 32 12.82 -7.82 -17.72
CA PHE A 32 13.96 -7.74 -18.61
C PHE A 32 15.22 -7.42 -17.84
N LYS A 33 16.26 -8.23 -18.02
CA LYS A 33 17.58 -7.99 -17.42
C LYS A 33 18.65 -8.04 -18.52
N MET A 34 19.61 -7.12 -18.42
CA MET A 34 20.74 -7.07 -19.34
C MET A 34 22.03 -6.75 -18.58
N PHE A 35 23.07 -7.48 -18.89
CA PHE A 35 24.42 -7.24 -18.41
C PHE A 35 25.37 -7.14 -19.57
N ARG A 36 26.26 -6.12 -19.55
CA ARG A 36 27.29 -5.89 -20.57
C ARG A 36 28.60 -5.50 -19.91
N ALA A 37 29.71 -5.73 -20.66
CA ALA A 37 30.99 -5.19 -20.26
C ALA A 37 30.91 -3.65 -20.18
N GLY A 38 31.46 -3.08 -19.13
CA GLY A 38 31.60 -1.63 -18.95
C GLY A 38 32.74 -1.03 -19.77
N PHE A 39 33.07 0.23 -19.48
CA PHE A 39 34.07 0.99 -20.24
C PHE A 39 35.50 0.51 -20.04
N LYS A 40 35.81 -0.19 -18.93
CA LYS A 40 37.13 -0.75 -18.64
C LYS A 40 37.03 -2.26 -18.42
N LYS A 41 38.15 -2.97 -18.57
CA LYS A 41 38.23 -4.42 -18.33
C LYS A 41 37.79 -4.76 -16.92
N GLY A 42 36.86 -5.73 -16.79
CA GLY A 42 36.29 -6.16 -15.52
C GLY A 42 35.08 -5.35 -15.05
N HIS A 43 34.83 -4.16 -15.60
CA HIS A 43 33.64 -3.40 -15.28
C HIS A 43 32.37 -4.00 -15.91
N VAL A 44 31.24 -3.83 -15.28
CA VAL A 44 29.94 -4.35 -15.74
C VAL A 44 28.87 -3.27 -15.68
N ILE A 45 28.08 -3.17 -16.75
CA ILE A 45 26.84 -2.40 -16.79
C ILE A 45 25.69 -3.39 -16.62
N GLY A 46 24.86 -3.16 -15.61
CA GLY A 46 23.60 -3.88 -15.38
C GLY A 46 22.41 -2.97 -15.64
N PHE A 47 21.39 -3.54 -16.27
CA PHE A 47 20.09 -2.91 -16.46
C PHE A 47 19.00 -3.92 -16.17
N HIS A 48 17.99 -3.49 -15.41
CA HIS A 48 16.78 -4.26 -15.10
C HIS A 48 15.55 -3.38 -15.34
N ALA A 49 14.54 -3.95 -15.98
CA ALA A 49 13.24 -3.32 -16.14
C ALA A 49 12.15 -4.35 -15.84
N LEU A 50 11.25 -4.02 -14.92
CA LEU A 50 10.11 -4.83 -14.54
C LEU A 50 8.83 -4.03 -14.76
N GLY A 51 7.86 -4.65 -15.44
CA GLY A 51 6.50 -4.13 -15.57
C GLY A 51 5.50 -5.19 -15.15
N ARG A 52 4.55 -4.84 -14.29
CA ARG A 52 3.48 -5.72 -13.81
C ARG A 52 2.15 -4.97 -13.78
N PHE A 53 1.10 -5.70 -14.07
CA PHE A 53 -0.26 -5.19 -13.98
C PHE A 53 -1.17 -6.28 -13.41
N VAL A 54 -2.14 -5.92 -12.58
CA VAL A 54 -3.14 -6.87 -12.08
C VAL A 54 -4.53 -6.27 -12.17
N THR A 55 -5.48 -7.07 -12.64
CA THR A 55 -6.90 -6.68 -12.67
C THR A 55 -7.80 -7.88 -12.41
N GLY A 56 -8.94 -7.62 -11.80
CA GLY A 56 -10.02 -8.60 -11.74
C GLY A 56 -10.83 -8.61 -13.05
N TYR A 57 -11.50 -9.70 -13.33
CA TYR A 57 -12.42 -9.84 -14.46
C TYR A 57 -13.77 -10.42 -14.03
N SER A 58 -14.76 -10.42 -14.94
CA SER A 58 -16.15 -10.86 -14.65
C SER A 58 -16.74 -10.19 -13.41
N GLY A 59 -16.56 -8.88 -13.27
CA GLY A 59 -17.08 -8.13 -12.14
C GLY A 59 -16.38 -8.37 -10.81
N GLN A 60 -15.28 -9.12 -10.76
CA GLN A 60 -14.44 -9.28 -9.58
C GLN A 60 -13.32 -8.22 -9.54
N THR A 61 -12.69 -8.05 -8.40
CA THR A 61 -11.51 -7.20 -8.21
C THR A 61 -10.31 -8.05 -7.85
N ALA A 62 -9.11 -7.59 -8.21
CA ALA A 62 -7.90 -8.23 -7.74
C ALA A 62 -7.82 -8.15 -6.21
N PRO A 63 -7.59 -9.27 -5.51
CA PRO A 63 -7.48 -9.28 -4.06
C PRO A 63 -6.31 -8.41 -3.58
N PRO A 64 -6.39 -7.83 -2.37
CA PRO A 64 -5.30 -7.00 -1.83
C PRO A 64 -3.94 -7.71 -1.77
N PHE A 65 -3.93 -9.03 -1.51
CA PHE A 65 -2.71 -9.82 -1.43
C PHE A 65 -2.06 -10.13 -2.79
N ASN A 66 -2.75 -9.85 -3.91
CA ASN A 66 -2.20 -9.91 -5.26
C ASN A 66 -1.82 -8.53 -5.80
N ARG A 67 -1.95 -7.47 -5.01
CA ARG A 67 -1.55 -6.13 -5.41
C ARG A 67 -0.08 -5.88 -5.13
N PHE A 68 0.46 -4.88 -5.78
CA PHE A 68 1.89 -4.59 -5.72
C PHE A 68 2.19 -3.58 -4.62
N TYR A 69 3.23 -3.90 -3.86
CA TYR A 69 3.84 -3.02 -2.87
C TYR A 69 5.30 -2.90 -3.26
N MET A 70 5.83 -1.68 -3.30
CA MET A 70 7.14 -1.43 -3.85
C MET A 70 8.00 -0.63 -2.87
N GLY A 71 9.31 -0.83 -2.96
CA GLY A 71 10.34 -0.23 -2.12
C GLY A 71 11.25 -1.29 -1.51
N GLY A 72 12.41 -0.87 -1.05
CA GLY A 72 13.43 -1.75 -0.50
C GLY A 72 14.46 -2.18 -1.54
N GLU A 73 15.36 -3.06 -1.11
CA GLU A 73 16.56 -3.46 -1.85
C GLU A 73 16.29 -4.13 -3.21
N ASN A 74 15.15 -4.80 -3.33
CA ASN A 74 14.82 -5.58 -4.53
C ASN A 74 14.16 -4.75 -5.64
N ASP A 75 13.54 -3.63 -5.28
CA ASP A 75 12.79 -2.79 -6.22
C ASP A 75 13.51 -1.45 -6.44
N VAL A 76 13.38 -0.53 -5.48
CA VAL A 76 13.98 0.81 -5.52
C VAL A 76 14.73 1.03 -4.23
N ARG A 77 16.06 0.96 -4.29
CA ARG A 77 16.95 1.13 -3.14
C ARG A 77 16.87 2.54 -2.59
N GLY A 78 17.01 2.69 -1.28
CA GLY A 78 16.89 3.98 -0.59
C GLY A 78 15.49 4.32 -0.13
N PHE A 79 14.51 3.48 -0.41
CA PHE A 79 13.16 3.56 0.15
C PHE A 79 12.92 2.40 1.11
N ASP A 80 12.10 2.63 2.13
CA ASP A 80 11.65 1.58 3.01
C ASP A 80 10.84 0.51 2.26
N ILE A 81 10.78 -0.69 2.82
CA ILE A 81 9.91 -1.75 2.30
C ILE A 81 8.48 -1.22 2.23
N TRP A 82 7.86 -1.31 1.04
CA TRP A 82 6.53 -0.77 0.71
C TRP A 82 6.41 0.76 0.79
N GLY A 83 7.53 1.48 0.93
CA GLY A 83 7.54 2.94 1.00
C GLY A 83 7.03 3.65 -0.26
N ILE A 84 7.00 2.94 -1.39
CA ILE A 84 6.43 3.42 -2.66
C ILE A 84 5.14 2.65 -2.91
N SER A 85 4.06 3.06 -2.26
CA SER A 85 2.74 2.43 -2.41
C SER A 85 1.67 3.51 -2.53
N PRO A 86 0.63 3.27 -3.32
CA PRO A 86 -0.51 4.18 -3.34
C PRO A 86 -1.19 4.23 -1.97
N VAL A 87 -1.69 5.40 -1.65
CA VAL A 87 -2.39 5.68 -0.39
C VAL A 87 -3.85 5.93 -0.71
N ALA A 88 -4.74 5.36 0.08
CA ALA A 88 -6.15 5.61 -0.01
C ALA A 88 -6.75 5.97 1.36
N TYR A 89 -7.64 6.94 1.36
CA TYR A 89 -8.45 7.30 2.52
C TYR A 89 -9.82 6.66 2.36
N ILE A 90 -10.10 5.65 3.17
CA ILE A 90 -11.38 4.95 3.10
C ILE A 90 -12.28 5.34 4.25
N PRO A 91 -13.62 5.33 4.04
CA PRO A 91 -14.60 5.49 5.10
C PRO A 91 -14.47 4.39 6.14
N SER A 92 -14.36 4.78 7.41
CA SER A 92 -14.26 3.89 8.56
C SER A 92 -15.04 4.47 9.73
N ALA A 93 -15.00 3.80 10.87
CA ALA A 93 -15.56 4.31 12.12
C ALA A 93 -14.52 4.17 13.22
N ALA A 94 -14.39 5.20 14.03
CA ALA A 94 -13.56 5.18 15.23
C ALA A 94 -14.43 5.23 16.47
N SER A 95 -14.07 4.45 17.48
CA SER A 95 -14.69 4.48 18.80
C SER A 95 -13.99 5.54 19.65
N VAL A 96 -14.72 6.57 20.03
CA VAL A 96 -14.20 7.65 20.87
C VAL A 96 -14.96 7.70 22.19
N PRO A 97 -14.31 8.01 23.32
CA PRO A 97 -15.01 8.14 24.59
C PRO A 97 -15.96 9.34 24.55
N VAL A 98 -17.12 9.16 25.13
CA VAL A 98 -18.04 10.28 25.42
C VAL A 98 -17.50 11.03 26.62
N LEU A 99 -17.38 12.34 26.48
CA LEU A 99 -16.86 13.19 27.58
C LEU A 99 -17.99 13.80 28.36
N ASN A 100 -17.77 13.95 29.67
CA ASN A 100 -18.57 14.80 30.57
C ASN A 100 -18.26 16.28 30.31
N ALA A 101 -19.03 17.17 30.93
CA ALA A 101 -18.84 18.62 30.82
C ALA A 101 -17.48 19.12 31.36
N ASP A 102 -16.87 18.37 32.25
CA ASP A 102 -15.54 18.63 32.84
C ASP A 102 -14.38 18.10 32.02
N GLY A 103 -14.66 17.43 30.87
CA GLY A 103 -13.67 16.80 29.99
C GLY A 103 -13.24 15.41 30.41
N SER A 104 -13.75 14.87 31.52
CA SER A 104 -13.50 13.49 31.92
C SER A 104 -14.26 12.47 31.00
N ALA A 105 -13.74 11.28 30.83
CA ALA A 105 -14.45 10.23 30.11
C ALA A 105 -15.68 9.78 30.93
N ARG A 106 -16.84 9.77 30.30
CA ARG A 106 -18.05 9.20 30.89
C ARG A 106 -17.87 7.69 31.03
N THR A 107 -18.05 7.19 32.26
CA THR A 107 -17.94 5.77 32.55
C THR A 107 -19.29 5.15 32.86
N GLN A 108 -19.41 3.87 32.58
CA GLN A 108 -20.52 3.01 33.01
C GLN A 108 -19.98 1.84 33.79
N LYS A 109 -20.75 1.41 34.77
CA LYS A 109 -20.45 0.25 35.60
C LYS A 109 -20.84 -1.01 34.81
N ILE A 110 -19.94 -1.96 34.72
CA ILE A 110 -20.18 -3.29 34.16
C ILE A 110 -19.74 -4.36 35.17
N ILE A 111 -20.32 -5.54 35.12
CA ILE A 111 -19.92 -6.67 35.92
C ILE A 111 -19.26 -7.68 35.00
N VAL A 112 -17.99 -7.97 35.24
CA VAL A 112 -17.20 -8.96 34.50
C VAL A 112 -16.73 -9.99 35.52
N ASP A 113 -17.09 -11.24 35.31
CA ASP A 113 -16.77 -12.39 36.22
C ASP A 113 -17.15 -12.12 37.70
N GLY A 114 -18.28 -11.43 37.94
CA GLY A 114 -18.75 -11.09 39.26
C GLY A 114 -18.02 -9.89 39.94
N VAL A 115 -17.08 -9.26 39.24
CA VAL A 115 -16.34 -8.10 39.72
C VAL A 115 -16.88 -6.83 39.03
N GLU A 116 -17.14 -5.80 39.84
CA GLU A 116 -17.55 -4.50 39.30
C GLU A 116 -16.36 -3.78 38.65
N GLN A 117 -16.53 -3.39 37.40
CA GLN A 117 -15.55 -2.62 36.64
C GLN A 117 -16.21 -1.39 36.02
N PHE A 118 -15.43 -0.32 35.91
CA PHE A 118 -15.87 0.89 35.20
C PHE A 118 -15.23 0.89 33.82
N THR A 119 -16.05 0.99 32.77
CA THR A 119 -15.60 1.11 31.39
C THR A 119 -16.06 2.44 30.81
N ALA A 120 -15.26 3.02 29.93
CA ALA A 120 -15.65 4.25 29.25
C ALA A 120 -16.85 3.99 28.31
N VAL A 121 -17.82 4.88 28.38
CA VAL A 121 -18.89 4.93 27.38
C VAL A 121 -18.29 5.45 26.08
N THR A 122 -18.38 4.67 25.00
CA THR A 122 -17.84 5.05 23.70
C THR A 122 -18.95 5.31 22.69
N GLN A 123 -18.65 6.18 21.76
CA GLN A 123 -19.51 6.50 20.63
C GLN A 123 -18.74 6.27 19.33
N GLN A 124 -19.38 5.70 18.33
CA GLN A 124 -18.81 5.55 16.99
C GLN A 124 -18.95 6.85 16.22
N ILE A 125 -17.85 7.34 15.69
CA ILE A 125 -17.83 8.50 14.79
C ILE A 125 -17.27 8.09 13.43
N PRO A 126 -17.81 8.63 12.32
CA PRO A 126 -17.26 8.39 11.00
C PRO A 126 -15.94 9.10 10.85
N VAL A 127 -14.92 8.37 10.37
CA VAL A 127 -13.56 8.88 10.14
C VAL A 127 -13.05 8.38 8.80
N TYR A 128 -12.01 9.05 8.28
CA TYR A 128 -11.19 8.50 7.21
C TYR A 128 -10.04 7.69 7.81
N GLN A 129 -9.91 6.47 7.36
CA GLN A 129 -8.77 5.63 7.69
C GLN A 129 -7.80 5.62 6.51
N LEU A 130 -6.55 5.95 6.78
CA LEU A 130 -5.47 5.78 5.83
C LEU A 130 -5.16 4.30 5.66
N ILE A 131 -5.18 3.81 4.43
CA ILE A 131 -4.76 2.47 4.10
C ILE A 131 -3.78 2.49 2.93
N PHE A 132 -3.00 1.43 2.82
CA PHE A 132 -2.13 1.14 1.69
C PHE A 132 -2.77 -0.01 0.90
N PRO A 133 -3.58 0.30 -0.12
CA PRO A 133 -4.34 -0.72 -0.84
C PRO A 133 -3.47 -1.58 -1.76
N GLY A 134 -2.19 -1.21 -1.94
CA GLY A 134 -1.35 -1.74 -3.00
C GLY A 134 -1.72 -1.20 -4.37
N GLY A 135 -0.77 -1.18 -5.28
CA GLY A 135 -0.98 -0.80 -6.67
C GLY A 135 -1.54 -1.94 -7.51
N ASP A 136 -2.19 -1.60 -8.59
CA ASP A 136 -2.54 -2.53 -9.65
C ASP A 136 -1.55 -2.47 -10.82
N THR A 137 -0.69 -1.47 -10.83
CA THR A 137 0.32 -1.22 -11.87
C THR A 137 1.65 -0.90 -11.22
N GLN A 138 2.66 -1.70 -11.54
CA GLN A 138 4.04 -1.54 -11.05
C GLN A 138 5.00 -1.44 -12.21
N GLY A 139 5.92 -0.48 -12.15
CA GLY A 139 7.06 -0.36 -13.04
C GLY A 139 8.33 -0.10 -12.24
N VAL A 140 9.39 -0.83 -12.52
CA VAL A 140 10.71 -0.67 -11.88
C VAL A 140 11.78 -0.60 -12.96
N GLY A 141 12.73 0.30 -12.81
CA GLY A 141 13.91 0.40 -13.64
C GLY A 141 15.15 0.56 -12.77
N ASN A 142 16.12 -0.33 -12.90
CA ASN A 142 17.37 -0.26 -12.19
C ASN A 142 18.52 -0.20 -13.19
N PHE A 143 19.44 0.70 -12.95
CA PHE A 143 20.70 0.81 -13.67
C PHE A 143 21.85 0.69 -12.67
N GLU A 144 22.87 -0.08 -13.00
CA GLU A 144 24.01 -0.31 -12.12
C GLU A 144 25.32 -0.36 -12.92
N TYR A 145 26.33 0.35 -12.43
CA TYR A 145 27.69 0.30 -12.94
C TYR A 145 28.62 -0.27 -11.87
N ARG A 146 29.16 -1.45 -12.10
CA ARG A 146 30.00 -2.20 -11.17
C ARG A 146 31.47 -2.05 -11.54
N ILE A 147 32.29 -1.75 -10.54
CA ILE A 147 33.75 -1.54 -10.64
C ILE A 147 34.43 -2.50 -9.68
N PRO A 148 35.14 -3.54 -10.15
CA PRO A 148 35.94 -4.37 -9.28
C PRO A 148 37.10 -3.56 -8.72
N ILE A 149 37.33 -3.61 -7.39
CA ILE A 149 38.39 -2.88 -6.72
C ILE A 149 39.55 -3.82 -6.39
N ALA A 150 39.30 -4.82 -5.54
CA ALA A 150 40.31 -5.80 -5.16
C ALA A 150 39.65 -7.07 -4.63
N GLY A 151 40.09 -8.24 -5.08
CA GLY A 151 39.53 -9.52 -4.66
C GLY A 151 38.01 -9.58 -4.84
N PRO A 152 37.25 -9.88 -3.79
CA PRO A 152 35.77 -9.93 -3.89
C PRO A 152 35.08 -8.56 -3.80
N VAL A 153 35.85 -7.49 -3.55
CA VAL A 153 35.27 -6.14 -3.33
C VAL A 153 34.93 -5.47 -4.66
N THR A 154 33.69 -5.07 -4.79
CA THR A 154 33.14 -4.36 -5.95
C THR A 154 32.44 -3.09 -5.49
N LEU A 155 32.80 -1.95 -6.07
CA LEU A 155 32.05 -0.71 -5.94
C LEU A 155 30.93 -0.70 -6.97
N ALA A 156 29.73 -0.31 -6.57
CA ALA A 156 28.60 -0.14 -7.47
C ALA A 156 28.03 1.27 -7.37
N ALA A 157 27.93 1.95 -8.51
CA ALA A 157 27.09 3.14 -8.64
C ALA A 157 25.78 2.71 -9.29
N PHE A 158 24.65 3.14 -8.73
CA PHE A 158 23.36 2.73 -9.21
C PHE A 158 22.36 3.90 -9.28
N PHE A 159 21.37 3.74 -10.13
CA PHE A 159 20.19 4.59 -10.23
C PHE A 159 18.96 3.69 -10.34
N ASP A 160 18.02 3.88 -9.43
CA ASP A 160 16.77 3.15 -9.40
C ASP A 160 15.60 4.12 -9.57
N ALA A 161 14.63 3.73 -10.34
CA ALA A 161 13.38 4.45 -10.51
C ALA A 161 12.21 3.46 -10.49
N GLY A 162 11.10 3.89 -9.91
CA GLY A 162 9.93 3.02 -9.85
C GLY A 162 8.64 3.81 -9.74
N VAL A 163 7.58 3.19 -10.18
CA VAL A 163 6.20 3.66 -10.04
C VAL A 163 5.32 2.51 -9.59
N ASN A 164 4.55 2.76 -8.55
CA ASN A 164 3.51 1.86 -8.08
C ASN A 164 2.24 2.68 -7.90
N ARG A 165 1.20 2.37 -8.67
CA ARG A 165 -0.01 3.17 -8.70
C ARG A 165 -1.26 2.30 -8.75
N LEU A 166 -2.38 2.87 -8.32
CA LEU A 166 -3.70 2.33 -8.50
C LEU A 166 -4.32 2.97 -9.76
N SER A 167 -4.19 2.29 -10.90
CA SER A 167 -4.70 2.77 -12.19
C SER A 167 -6.20 2.57 -12.34
N LEU A 168 -6.76 1.61 -11.59
CA LEU A 168 -8.17 1.26 -11.60
C LEU A 168 -8.81 1.46 -10.21
N PRO A 169 -9.10 2.72 -9.79
CA PRO A 169 -9.63 3.02 -8.45
C PRO A 169 -10.96 2.29 -8.13
N GLY A 170 -11.75 1.97 -9.14
CA GLY A 170 -13.00 1.18 -8.98
C GLY A 170 -12.78 -0.21 -8.39
N GLN A 171 -11.56 -0.72 -8.44
CA GLN A 171 -11.21 -1.99 -7.79
C GLN A 171 -11.14 -1.91 -6.25
N LEU A 172 -11.15 -0.72 -5.64
CA LEU A 172 -11.22 -0.59 -4.18
C LEU A 172 -12.57 -1.01 -3.61
N ARG A 173 -13.64 -0.98 -4.42
CA ARG A 173 -15.01 -1.32 -4.01
C ARG A 173 -15.40 -0.67 -2.68
N LEU A 174 -15.31 0.63 -2.60
CA LEU A 174 -15.69 1.39 -1.42
C LEU A 174 -17.18 1.18 -1.10
N ASN A 175 -17.50 1.05 0.18
CA ASN A 175 -18.87 0.92 0.63
C ASN A 175 -19.62 2.25 0.45
N PRO A 176 -20.68 2.35 -0.41
CA PRO A 176 -21.39 3.60 -0.65
C PRO A 176 -22.06 4.16 0.61
N GLY A 177 -22.55 3.30 1.51
CA GLY A 177 -23.18 3.72 2.76
C GLY A 177 -22.19 4.45 3.67
N ARG A 178 -20.99 3.88 3.84
CA ARG A 178 -19.92 4.53 4.61
C ARG A 178 -19.42 5.82 3.98
N THR A 179 -19.37 5.87 2.65
CA THR A 179 -19.02 7.10 1.92
C THR A 179 -20.05 8.19 2.15
N ALA A 180 -21.34 7.84 2.17
CA ALA A 180 -22.42 8.78 2.45
C ALA A 180 -22.38 9.30 3.91
N GLU A 181 -22.08 8.44 4.88
CA GLU A 181 -21.92 8.85 6.29
C GLU A 181 -20.84 9.94 6.47
N LEU A 182 -19.75 9.85 5.73
CA LEU A 182 -18.68 10.84 5.78
C LEU A 182 -19.06 12.21 5.21
N ASN A 183 -20.07 12.26 4.35
CA ASN A 183 -20.62 13.51 3.81
C ASN A 183 -21.68 14.14 4.73
N GLY A 184 -22.08 13.43 5.78
CA GLY A 184 -23.02 13.91 6.78
C GLY A 184 -22.41 14.81 7.83
N THR A 185 -23.25 15.33 8.70
CA THR A 185 -22.85 16.02 9.92
C THR A 185 -23.09 15.11 11.12
N PHE A 186 -22.19 15.11 12.08
CA PHE A 186 -22.34 14.33 13.29
C PHE A 186 -21.94 15.15 14.53
N PRO A 187 -22.56 14.88 15.69
CA PRO A 187 -22.16 15.53 16.91
C PRO A 187 -20.79 15.02 17.37
N GLN A 188 -19.87 15.91 17.59
CA GLN A 188 -18.55 15.61 18.12
C GLN A 188 -18.41 16.29 19.50
N ALA A 189 -17.92 15.54 20.48
CA ALA A 189 -17.53 16.15 21.75
C ALA A 189 -16.33 17.08 21.54
N GLY A 190 -16.48 18.36 21.87
CA GLY A 190 -15.36 19.29 21.85
C GLY A 190 -14.47 19.13 23.11
N PHE A 191 -13.26 19.66 23.06
CA PHE A 191 -12.35 19.72 24.21
C PHE A 191 -12.93 20.47 25.42
N ASP A 192 -13.92 21.28 25.18
CA ASP A 192 -14.66 22.05 26.20
C ASP A 192 -15.91 21.31 26.73
N GLY A 193 -16.06 20.03 26.38
CA GLY A 193 -17.22 19.22 26.78
C GLY A 193 -18.54 19.59 26.09
N ARG A 194 -18.54 20.57 25.17
CA ARG A 194 -19.72 20.96 24.42
C ARG A 194 -19.83 20.14 23.15
N ALA A 195 -21.05 19.69 22.85
CA ALA A 195 -21.31 19.03 21.56
C ALA A 195 -21.13 20.06 20.42
N ARG A 196 -20.24 19.75 19.50
CA ARG A 196 -20.04 20.52 18.27
C ARG A 196 -20.56 19.70 17.10
N ILE A 197 -21.15 20.37 16.11
CA ILE A 197 -21.49 19.72 14.86
C ILE A 197 -20.27 19.77 13.95
N ALA A 198 -19.69 18.62 13.69
CA ALA A 198 -18.61 18.46 12.73
C ALA A 198 -19.17 18.01 11.39
N LYS A 199 -18.63 18.54 10.30
CA LYS A 199 -18.82 17.96 8.97
C LYS A 199 -17.72 16.94 8.75
N ALA A 200 -18.10 15.71 8.49
CA ALA A 200 -17.17 14.75 7.94
C ALA A 200 -16.76 15.26 6.57
N SER A 201 -15.52 15.72 6.43
CA SER A 201 -15.11 16.34 5.18
C SER A 201 -14.55 15.35 4.20
N GLN A 202 -15.19 15.35 3.03
CA GLN A 202 -14.58 15.16 1.72
C GLN A 202 -14.28 13.75 1.21
N ALA A 203 -14.45 13.66 -0.11
CA ALA A 203 -14.24 12.49 -0.95
C ALA A 203 -12.96 11.69 -0.62
N VAL A 204 -13.10 10.37 -0.70
CA VAL A 204 -11.96 9.44 -0.71
C VAL A 204 -10.98 9.89 -1.78
N ARG A 205 -9.76 10.17 -1.38
CA ARG A 205 -8.68 10.52 -2.31
C ARG A 205 -7.76 9.30 -2.45
N THR A 206 -7.43 8.98 -3.69
CA THR A 206 -6.34 8.06 -4.03
C THR A 206 -5.21 8.87 -4.64
N SER A 207 -4.01 8.61 -4.20
CA SER A 207 -2.77 9.21 -4.74
C SER A 207 -1.96 8.18 -5.49
#